data_39014d55c4e4acc1cfe811b5792d331d
#
_entry.id   39014d55c4e4acc1cfe811b5792d331d
#
_cell.length_a   1.000
_cell.length_b   1.000
_cell.length_c   1.000
_cell.angle_alpha   90.00
_cell.angle_beta   90.00
_cell.angle_gamma   90.00
#
_symmetry.space_group_name_H-M   'P 1'
#
loop_
_entity.id
_entity.type
_entity.pdbx_description
1 polymer ?
#
loop_
_entity_poly.entity_id
_entity_poly.type
_entity_poly.pdbx_seq_one_letter_code
_entity_poly.pdbx_strand_id
1 'polypeptide(L)'
;GISGKSVSGYVSVNDEISVFPSGKKTKVKEIITPNGFAEMSSPGEAITLTFKDEIDCSRGQILSSANVPLEMSNQFETTIIWMHEDALVPGRSYYLKIGSLELQATCAQPKYKVNVETHEHIATKNLELNDIGVTVVTTSHDIPFTSYRENRDLGGFILIDKLSNITVGAGLINFALRRANNIHWQSTDISKPQRATALNQKPGILWMTGISGSGKSTIANAVELKLAQKGFHTFLLDGDNIRHGLNKDLGFTEADRIENIRRIGEVSKLMTDAGLIVITAFISPFQSERNMVRDLVGVGEFIEIFIDTPLMVAEKRDVKGLYAKARSGKLKNFTGIDSPYEEPITPEIRIKTEDLGVDAAASLIVDYYLKSIDV
;
A
#
# COMPACT_ATOMS: atom_id res chain seq x y z
N GLY A 1 13.73 -3.56 31.29
CA GLY A 1 12.49 -4.33 31.24
C GLY A 1 11.52 -3.79 30.23
N ILE A 2 10.62 -4.64 29.76
CA ILE A 2 9.60 -4.30 28.74
C ILE A 2 8.25 -4.40 29.38
N SER A 3 7.47 -3.31 29.33
CA SER A 3 6.14 -3.22 29.93
C SER A 3 5.06 -3.47 28.89
N GLY A 4 4.04 -4.24 29.28
CA GLY A 4 2.90 -4.58 28.43
C GLY A 4 1.74 -5.15 29.23
N LYS A 5 0.70 -5.59 28.49
CA LYS A 5 -0.45 -6.27 29.05
C LYS A 5 -0.35 -7.77 28.71
N SER A 6 -0.52 -8.63 29.71
CA SER A 6 -0.76 -10.05 29.47
C SER A 6 -2.17 -10.21 28.88
N VAL A 7 -2.26 -10.68 27.62
CA VAL A 7 -3.52 -10.73 26.89
C VAL A 7 -4.20 -12.08 27.07
N SER A 8 -3.43 -13.17 27.06
CA SER A 8 -3.92 -14.53 27.23
C SER A 8 -2.83 -15.44 27.78
N GLY A 9 -3.24 -16.54 28.42
CA GLY A 9 -2.33 -17.51 29.02
C GLY A 9 -1.62 -16.98 30.26
N TYR A 10 -0.65 -17.74 30.73
CA TYR A 10 0.18 -17.42 31.88
C TYR A 10 1.64 -17.31 31.42
N VAL A 11 2.40 -16.44 32.08
CA VAL A 11 3.86 -16.36 31.92
C VAL A 11 4.51 -16.50 33.28
N SER A 12 5.53 -17.34 33.36
CA SER A 12 6.28 -17.63 34.60
C SER A 12 7.75 -17.26 34.43
N VAL A 13 8.42 -17.04 35.54
CA VAL A 13 9.88 -16.86 35.56
C VAL A 13 10.57 -18.11 35.00
N ASN A 14 11.56 -17.92 34.14
CA ASN A 14 12.29 -18.90 33.34
C ASN A 14 11.54 -19.46 32.12
N ASP A 15 10.30 -19.07 31.84
CA ASP A 15 9.63 -19.43 30.60
C ASP A 15 10.42 -18.93 29.39
N GLU A 16 10.49 -19.78 28.35
CA GLU A 16 11.03 -19.39 27.05
C GLU A 16 9.97 -18.71 26.22
N ILE A 17 10.29 -17.50 25.78
CA ILE A 17 9.39 -16.66 24.99
C ILE A 17 10.00 -16.30 23.64
N SER A 18 9.14 -16.04 22.66
CA SER A 18 9.49 -15.52 21.35
C SER A 18 8.94 -14.11 21.17
N VAL A 19 9.72 -13.23 20.57
CA VAL A 19 9.35 -11.84 20.23
C VAL A 19 8.91 -11.80 18.77
N PHE A 20 7.69 -11.35 18.49
CA PHE A 20 7.16 -11.22 17.13
C PHE A 20 7.13 -9.76 16.68
N PRO A 21 7.48 -9.46 15.40
CA PRO A 21 7.67 -10.40 14.28
C PRO A 21 9.08 -11.02 14.15
N SER A 22 10.08 -10.65 14.97
CA SER A 22 11.48 -11.05 14.78
C SER A 22 11.75 -12.55 14.97
N GLY A 23 10.90 -13.25 15.73
CA GLY A 23 11.08 -14.66 16.09
C GLY A 23 12.23 -14.92 17.09
N LYS A 24 12.89 -13.86 17.59
CA LYS A 24 13.98 -13.99 18.57
C LYS A 24 13.45 -14.60 19.86
N LYS A 25 14.22 -15.54 20.43
CA LYS A 25 13.87 -16.24 21.67
C LYS A 25 14.72 -15.75 22.82
N THR A 26 14.11 -15.71 24.01
CA THR A 26 14.78 -15.44 25.28
C THR A 26 14.03 -16.09 26.43
N LYS A 27 14.59 -16.00 27.65
CA LYS A 27 13.94 -16.48 28.86
C LYS A 27 13.56 -15.33 29.77
N VAL A 28 12.37 -15.42 30.37
CA VAL A 28 11.92 -14.50 31.39
C VAL A 28 12.82 -14.58 32.61
N LYS A 29 13.38 -13.44 33.02
CA LYS A 29 14.23 -13.36 34.22
C LYS A 29 13.39 -12.99 35.44
N GLU A 30 12.59 -11.93 35.32
CA GLU A 30 11.74 -11.43 36.42
C GLU A 30 10.41 -10.91 35.84
N ILE A 31 9.38 -11.02 36.64
CA ILE A 31 8.04 -10.48 36.37
C ILE A 31 7.73 -9.45 37.43
N ILE A 32 7.44 -8.21 36.99
CA ILE A 32 7.10 -7.09 37.88
C ILE A 32 5.67 -6.69 37.58
N THR A 33 4.84 -6.75 38.60
CA THR A 33 3.43 -6.32 38.58
C THR A 33 3.28 -5.03 39.38
N PRO A 34 2.11 -4.35 39.32
CA PRO A 34 1.85 -3.20 40.21
C PRO A 34 2.01 -3.51 41.70
N ASN A 35 1.89 -4.78 42.09
CA ASN A 35 2.00 -5.23 43.47
C ASN A 35 3.42 -5.71 43.87
N GLY A 36 4.40 -5.58 42.96
CA GLY A 36 5.77 -6.01 43.15
C GLY A 36 6.16 -7.20 42.30
N PHE A 37 7.25 -7.89 42.69
CA PHE A 37 7.74 -9.07 41.99
C PHE A 37 6.77 -10.23 42.11
N ALA A 38 6.57 -10.96 41.01
CA ALA A 38 5.74 -12.13 40.94
C ALA A 38 6.50 -13.30 40.25
N GLU A 39 6.16 -14.53 40.59
CA GLU A 39 6.71 -15.72 39.91
C GLU A 39 5.92 -16.04 38.64
N MET A 40 4.64 -15.62 38.57
CA MET A 40 3.74 -15.86 37.47
C MET A 40 2.77 -14.68 37.31
N SER A 41 2.39 -14.39 36.08
CA SER A 41 1.38 -13.39 35.72
C SER A 41 0.19 -14.04 35.04
N SER A 42 -1.00 -13.48 35.28
CA SER A 42 -2.29 -13.91 34.73
C SER A 42 -2.77 -13.04 33.57
N PRO A 43 -3.70 -13.53 32.74
CA PRO A 43 -4.32 -12.72 31.70
C PRO A 43 -5.00 -11.46 32.26
N GLY A 44 -4.85 -10.35 31.54
CA GLY A 44 -5.43 -9.05 31.90
C GLY A 44 -4.51 -8.15 32.74
N GLU A 45 -3.43 -8.67 33.29
CA GLU A 45 -2.50 -7.93 34.13
C GLU A 45 -1.56 -7.04 33.32
N ALA A 46 -1.29 -5.84 33.83
CA ALA A 46 -0.19 -5.00 33.37
C ALA A 46 1.10 -5.47 34.02
N ILE A 47 2.09 -5.86 33.24
CA ILE A 47 3.34 -6.44 33.72
C ILE A 47 4.55 -5.79 33.06
N THR A 48 5.69 -5.87 33.73
CA THR A 48 7.00 -5.60 33.15
C THR A 48 7.83 -6.87 33.24
N LEU A 49 8.32 -7.32 32.10
CA LEU A 49 9.21 -8.46 31.99
C LEU A 49 10.66 -8.00 31.85
N THR A 50 11.54 -8.63 32.58
CA THR A 50 12.98 -8.58 32.30
C THR A 50 13.44 -9.92 31.70
N PHE A 51 14.50 -9.89 30.90
CA PHE A 51 14.96 -11.07 30.17
C PHE A 51 16.39 -11.44 30.54
N LYS A 52 16.77 -12.69 30.32
CA LYS A 52 18.14 -13.16 30.54
C LYS A 52 19.12 -12.63 29.51
N ASP A 53 18.64 -12.47 28.27
CA ASP A 53 19.42 -11.96 27.15
C ASP A 53 18.98 -10.52 26.82
N GLU A 54 19.87 -9.73 26.24
CA GLU A 54 19.53 -8.41 25.72
C GLU A 54 18.75 -8.56 24.40
N ILE A 55 17.46 -8.28 24.47
CA ILE A 55 16.55 -8.36 23.33
C ILE A 55 15.95 -6.99 23.07
N ASP A 56 15.98 -6.58 21.80
CA ASP A 56 15.23 -5.42 21.33
C ASP A 56 13.76 -5.81 21.16
N CYS A 57 12.89 -5.10 21.85
CA CYS A 57 11.44 -5.26 21.77
C CYS A 57 10.79 -3.89 21.90
N SER A 58 10.17 -3.45 20.81
CA SER A 58 9.57 -2.12 20.66
C SER A 58 8.05 -2.18 20.78
N ARG A 59 7.42 -1.01 20.89
CA ARG A 59 5.95 -0.89 20.89
C ARG A 59 5.36 -1.50 19.63
N GLY A 60 4.31 -2.29 19.79
CA GLY A 60 3.64 -3.02 18.69
C GLY A 60 4.10 -4.46 18.54
N GLN A 61 5.21 -4.84 19.15
CA GLN A 61 5.67 -6.22 19.15
C GLN A 61 4.92 -7.06 20.20
N ILE A 62 4.80 -8.35 19.91
CA ILE A 62 4.05 -9.30 20.73
C ILE A 62 5.01 -10.36 21.24
N LEU A 63 4.89 -10.68 22.51
CA LEU A 63 5.58 -11.77 23.15
C LEU A 63 4.65 -12.99 23.25
N SER A 64 5.09 -14.16 22.84
CA SER A 64 4.35 -15.40 23.04
C SER A 64 5.26 -16.50 23.58
N SER A 65 4.64 -17.57 24.14
CA SER A 65 5.39 -18.77 24.49
C SER A 65 6.17 -19.31 23.29
N ALA A 66 7.43 -19.66 23.47
CA ALA A 66 8.23 -20.28 22.42
C ALA A 66 7.73 -21.67 22.01
N ASN A 67 6.96 -22.33 22.88
CA ASN A 67 6.35 -23.65 22.62
C ASN A 67 5.03 -23.54 21.84
N VAL A 68 4.39 -22.36 21.86
CA VAL A 68 3.15 -22.08 21.12
C VAL A 68 3.33 -20.72 20.41
N PRO A 69 4.12 -20.71 19.32
CA PRO A 69 4.38 -19.48 18.60
C PRO A 69 3.10 -18.99 17.90
N LEU A 70 2.95 -17.66 17.79
CA LEU A 70 1.87 -17.05 17.03
C LEU A 70 2.04 -17.32 15.54
N GLU A 71 0.93 -17.50 14.84
CA GLU A 71 0.93 -17.51 13.38
C GLU A 71 1.19 -16.10 12.84
N MET A 72 1.86 -16.06 11.70
CA MET A 72 2.16 -14.82 10.95
C MET A 72 1.49 -14.88 9.60
N SER A 73 0.85 -13.79 9.19
CA SER A 73 0.28 -13.67 7.84
C SER A 73 0.11 -12.19 7.48
N ASN A 74 0.00 -11.93 6.19
CA ASN A 74 -0.39 -10.63 5.63
C ASN A 74 -1.72 -10.69 4.88
N GLN A 75 -2.44 -11.81 4.90
CA GLN A 75 -3.70 -11.94 4.20
C GLN A 75 -4.70 -12.74 5.03
N PHE A 76 -5.86 -12.13 5.27
CA PHE A 76 -6.86 -12.67 6.18
C PHE A 76 -8.24 -12.67 5.54
N GLU A 77 -9.02 -13.75 5.73
CA GLU A 77 -10.47 -13.65 5.63
C GLU A 77 -10.99 -12.95 6.88
N THR A 78 -11.79 -11.92 6.69
CA THR A 78 -12.27 -11.08 7.77
C THR A 78 -13.76 -10.81 7.62
N THR A 79 -14.44 -10.65 8.76
CA THR A 79 -15.76 -10.07 8.80
C THR A 79 -15.61 -8.58 9.09
N ILE A 80 -16.07 -7.71 8.20
CA ILE A 80 -16.01 -6.25 8.33
C ILE A 80 -17.39 -5.71 8.66
N ILE A 81 -17.47 -4.81 9.63
CA ILE A 81 -18.59 -3.94 9.91
C ILE A 81 -18.21 -2.58 9.34
N TRP A 82 -18.90 -2.13 8.30
CA TRP A 82 -18.62 -0.84 7.68
C TRP A 82 -19.38 0.28 8.38
N MET A 83 -18.70 1.37 8.71
CA MET A 83 -19.20 2.41 9.63
C MET A 83 -19.19 3.81 9.00
N HIS A 84 -18.87 3.95 7.72
CA HIS A 84 -18.79 5.23 7.02
C HIS A 84 -19.92 5.38 6.01
N GLU A 85 -20.33 6.64 5.74
CA GLU A 85 -21.40 6.96 4.77
C GLU A 85 -21.00 6.59 3.34
N ASP A 86 -19.72 6.83 2.96
CA ASP A 86 -19.19 6.35 1.70
C ASP A 86 -18.94 4.84 1.78
N ALA A 87 -19.34 4.14 0.72
CA ALA A 87 -19.19 2.68 0.66
C ALA A 87 -17.71 2.25 0.66
N LEU A 88 -17.44 1.05 1.16
CA LEU A 88 -16.12 0.43 1.06
C LEU A 88 -15.67 0.35 -0.40
N VAL A 89 -14.51 0.91 -0.71
CA VAL A 89 -13.90 0.82 -2.05
C VAL A 89 -12.87 -0.32 -2.05
N PRO A 90 -13.12 -1.41 -2.80
CA PRO A 90 -12.16 -2.51 -2.90
C PRO A 90 -10.82 -2.04 -3.48
N GLY A 91 -9.74 -2.49 -2.87
CA GLY A 91 -8.36 -2.14 -3.27
C GLY A 91 -7.86 -0.80 -2.73
N ARG A 92 -8.73 0.07 -2.23
CA ARG A 92 -8.31 1.32 -1.57
C ARG A 92 -7.46 1.02 -0.34
N SER A 93 -6.42 1.82 -0.13
CA SER A 93 -5.51 1.67 1.00
C SER A 93 -6.04 2.41 2.24
N TYR A 94 -6.12 1.70 3.36
CA TYR A 94 -6.52 2.20 4.69
C TYR A 94 -5.36 2.00 5.67
N TYR A 95 -5.36 2.71 6.80
CA TYR A 95 -4.61 2.27 7.96
C TYR A 95 -5.42 1.19 8.69
N LEU A 96 -4.77 0.09 9.01
CA LEU A 96 -5.29 -0.96 9.87
C LEU A 96 -4.61 -0.83 11.23
N LYS A 97 -5.40 -0.79 12.29
CA LYS A 97 -4.88 -0.77 13.66
C LYS A 97 -5.37 -1.99 14.42
N ILE A 98 -4.42 -2.80 14.87
CA ILE A 98 -4.63 -3.99 15.68
C ILE A 98 -3.76 -3.91 16.93
N GLY A 99 -4.38 -3.87 18.12
CA GLY A 99 -3.66 -3.58 19.35
C GLY A 99 -2.91 -2.24 19.26
N SER A 100 -1.60 -2.28 19.44
CA SER A 100 -0.71 -1.10 19.33
C SER A 100 -0.01 -0.99 17.95
N LEU A 101 -0.23 -1.96 17.05
CA LEU A 101 0.33 -1.98 15.70
C LEU A 101 -0.56 -1.20 14.75
N GLU A 102 0.04 -0.35 13.93
CA GLU A 102 -0.62 0.38 12.84
C GLU A 102 0.16 0.18 11.55
N LEU A 103 -0.54 -0.21 10.48
CA LEU A 103 0.06 -0.51 9.18
C LEU A 103 -0.94 -0.27 8.06
N GLN A 104 -0.46 -0.29 6.82
CA GLN A 104 -1.32 -0.16 5.66
C GLN A 104 -2.02 -1.48 5.34
N ALA A 105 -3.28 -1.40 4.94
CA ALA A 105 -4.06 -2.54 4.49
C ALA A 105 -5.00 -2.17 3.35
N THR A 106 -5.35 -3.17 2.55
CA THR A 106 -6.36 -3.07 1.49
C THR A 106 -7.42 -4.14 1.71
N CYS A 107 -8.67 -3.81 1.38
CA CYS A 107 -9.78 -4.76 1.38
C CYS A 107 -10.09 -5.18 -0.06
N ALA A 108 -10.20 -6.48 -0.30
CA ALA A 108 -10.69 -6.99 -1.58
C ALA A 108 -12.20 -6.74 -1.74
N GLN A 109 -12.74 -7.03 -2.92
CA GLN A 109 -14.19 -7.03 -3.11
C GLN A 109 -14.84 -7.98 -2.10
N PRO A 110 -15.91 -7.57 -1.39
CA PRO A 110 -16.62 -8.44 -0.47
C PRO A 110 -17.11 -9.71 -1.17
N LYS A 111 -16.95 -10.85 -0.50
CA LYS A 111 -17.48 -12.12 -0.96
C LYS A 111 -19.02 -12.13 -0.92
N TYR A 112 -19.54 -11.59 0.17
CA TYR A 112 -20.96 -11.38 0.43
C TYR A 112 -21.14 -10.42 1.60
N LYS A 113 -22.34 -9.86 1.73
CA LYS A 113 -22.80 -9.22 2.97
C LYS A 113 -23.83 -10.10 3.67
N VAL A 114 -23.94 -9.93 4.97
CA VAL A 114 -24.84 -10.69 5.83
C VAL A 114 -26.10 -9.87 6.10
N ASN A 115 -27.26 -10.42 5.81
CA ASN A 115 -28.52 -9.86 6.29
C ASN A 115 -28.58 -10.09 7.80
N VAL A 116 -28.64 -9.03 8.59
CA VAL A 116 -28.62 -9.12 10.06
C VAL A 116 -29.89 -9.73 10.65
N GLU A 117 -31.03 -9.71 9.92
CA GLU A 117 -32.30 -10.27 10.36
C GLU A 117 -32.43 -11.75 10.00
N THR A 118 -32.09 -12.11 8.74
CA THR A 118 -32.27 -13.49 8.24
C THR A 118 -31.02 -14.34 8.32
N HIS A 119 -29.86 -13.73 8.55
CA HIS A 119 -28.51 -14.31 8.52
C HIS A 119 -28.11 -14.87 7.15
N GLU A 120 -28.83 -14.50 6.08
CA GLU A 120 -28.53 -14.93 4.72
C GLU A 120 -27.35 -14.18 4.13
N HIS A 121 -26.63 -14.86 3.26
CA HIS A 121 -25.52 -14.27 2.52
C HIS A 121 -26.03 -13.63 1.23
N ILE A 122 -25.84 -12.34 1.09
CA ILE A 122 -26.27 -11.56 -0.07
C ILE A 122 -25.04 -11.18 -0.89
N ALA A 123 -25.04 -11.50 -2.18
CA ALA A 123 -23.97 -11.09 -3.08
C ALA A 123 -23.90 -9.56 -3.16
N THR A 124 -22.71 -8.99 -2.99
CA THR A 124 -22.50 -7.56 -3.06
C THR A 124 -21.13 -7.24 -3.67
N LYS A 125 -21.00 -6.03 -4.21
CA LYS A 125 -19.70 -5.51 -4.68
C LYS A 125 -19.03 -4.61 -3.68
N ASN A 126 -19.81 -3.96 -2.81
CA ASN A 126 -19.34 -2.99 -1.82
C ASN A 126 -20.06 -3.26 -0.49
N LEU A 127 -19.56 -2.66 0.59
CA LEU A 127 -20.28 -2.56 1.87
C LEU A 127 -20.68 -1.09 2.07
N GLU A 128 -21.95 -0.87 2.34
CA GLU A 128 -22.51 0.43 2.69
C GLU A 128 -22.54 0.62 4.21
N LEU A 129 -22.92 1.81 4.66
CA LEU A 129 -23.03 2.12 6.08
C LEU A 129 -23.88 1.06 6.83
N ASN A 130 -23.33 0.53 7.92
CA ASN A 130 -23.89 -0.52 8.76
C ASN A 130 -23.99 -1.91 8.10
N ASP A 131 -23.44 -2.10 6.88
CA ASP A 131 -23.33 -3.43 6.32
C ASP A 131 -22.30 -4.27 7.09
N ILE A 132 -22.60 -5.53 7.26
CA ILE A 132 -21.68 -6.56 7.75
C ILE A 132 -21.35 -7.48 6.57
N GLY A 133 -20.08 -7.62 6.23
CA GLY A 133 -19.70 -8.47 5.10
C GLY A 133 -18.39 -9.19 5.31
N VAL A 134 -18.16 -10.22 4.51
CA VAL A 134 -16.93 -10.99 4.53
C VAL A 134 -16.08 -10.60 3.35
N THR A 135 -14.84 -10.22 3.62
CA THR A 135 -13.86 -9.84 2.61
C THR A 135 -12.46 -10.33 2.98
N VAL A 136 -11.54 -10.19 2.03
CA VAL A 136 -10.12 -10.46 2.25
C VAL A 136 -9.42 -9.14 2.54
N VAL A 137 -8.74 -9.07 3.67
CA VAL A 137 -7.87 -7.96 4.03
C VAL A 137 -6.42 -8.37 3.80
N THR A 138 -5.66 -7.55 3.10
CA THR A 138 -4.23 -7.73 2.86
C THR A 138 -3.48 -6.58 3.51
N THR A 139 -2.48 -6.90 4.33
CA THR A 139 -1.63 -5.92 5.01
C THR A 139 -0.30 -5.75 4.29
N SER A 140 0.39 -4.62 4.51
CA SER A 140 1.67 -4.28 3.86
C SER A 140 2.81 -5.25 4.20
N HIS A 141 2.74 -5.93 5.34
CA HIS A 141 3.70 -6.95 5.79
C HIS A 141 3.01 -7.93 6.71
N ASP A 142 3.68 -9.06 6.99
CA ASP A 142 3.17 -10.09 7.89
C ASP A 142 3.02 -9.57 9.31
N ILE A 143 1.89 -9.87 9.94
CA ILE A 143 1.61 -9.53 11.34
C ILE A 143 1.31 -10.79 12.14
N PRO A 144 1.69 -10.83 13.43
CA PRO A 144 1.23 -11.86 14.34
C PRO A 144 -0.26 -11.67 14.62
N PHE A 145 -1.01 -12.74 14.57
CA PHE A 145 -2.46 -12.70 14.74
C PHE A 145 -2.98 -13.97 15.40
N THR A 146 -4.24 -13.91 15.83
CA THR A 146 -5.10 -15.06 16.14
C THR A 146 -6.48 -14.82 15.52
N SER A 147 -7.33 -15.84 15.47
CA SER A 147 -8.72 -15.61 15.15
C SER A 147 -9.39 -14.77 16.26
N TYR A 148 -10.35 -13.93 15.89
CA TYR A 148 -11.12 -13.12 16.88
C TYR A 148 -11.84 -13.97 17.92
N ARG A 149 -12.20 -15.21 17.56
CA ARG A 149 -12.84 -16.16 18.46
C ARG A 149 -11.90 -16.64 19.56
N GLU A 150 -10.61 -16.80 19.23
CA GLU A 150 -9.58 -17.24 20.17
C GLU A 150 -9.10 -16.08 21.05
N ASN A 151 -8.84 -14.93 20.45
CA ASN A 151 -8.38 -13.76 21.19
C ASN A 151 -8.84 -12.48 20.51
N ARG A 152 -9.66 -11.70 21.23
CA ARG A 152 -10.26 -10.46 20.72
C ARG A 152 -9.22 -9.36 20.48
N ASP A 153 -8.20 -9.27 21.33
CA ASP A 153 -7.16 -8.22 21.25
C ASP A 153 -6.23 -8.43 20.04
N LEU A 154 -6.00 -9.69 19.62
CA LEU A 154 -5.13 -10.07 18.49
C LEU A 154 -5.90 -10.46 17.23
N GLY A 155 -7.21 -10.53 17.30
CA GLY A 155 -8.08 -10.88 16.17
C GLY A 155 -9.03 -9.78 15.74
N GLY A 156 -9.14 -8.68 16.52
CA GLY A 156 -9.96 -7.52 16.21
C GLY A 156 -9.11 -6.34 15.74
N PHE A 157 -9.58 -5.61 14.72
CA PHE A 157 -8.90 -4.43 14.22
C PHE A 157 -9.88 -3.35 13.78
N ILE A 158 -9.39 -2.14 13.57
CA ILE A 158 -10.14 -1.04 12.94
C ILE A 158 -9.46 -0.61 11.65
N LEU A 159 -10.28 -0.13 10.72
CA LEU A 159 -9.86 0.52 9.48
C LEU A 159 -10.04 2.03 9.62
N ILE A 160 -9.02 2.77 9.25
CA ILE A 160 -8.96 4.24 9.32
C ILE A 160 -8.71 4.77 7.92
N ASP A 161 -9.52 5.71 7.48
CA ASP A 161 -9.28 6.41 6.23
C ASP A 161 -8.03 7.28 6.32
N LYS A 162 -7.15 7.18 5.33
CA LYS A 162 -5.85 7.85 5.34
C LYS A 162 -5.92 9.37 5.18
N LEU A 163 -6.98 9.88 4.60
CA LEU A 163 -7.13 11.31 4.33
C LEU A 163 -7.79 12.03 5.49
N SER A 164 -8.92 11.48 5.95
CA SER A 164 -9.72 12.08 7.02
C SER A 164 -9.27 11.67 8.42
N ASN A 165 -8.48 10.60 8.55
CA ASN A 165 -8.12 9.95 9.82
C ASN A 165 -9.34 9.49 10.65
N ILE A 166 -10.47 9.26 9.97
CA ILE A 166 -11.71 8.78 10.60
C ILE A 166 -11.72 7.25 10.56
N THR A 167 -12.18 6.62 11.63
CA THR A 167 -12.46 5.18 11.64
C THR A 167 -13.66 4.89 10.74
N VAL A 168 -13.42 4.09 9.68
CA VAL A 168 -14.42 3.77 8.65
C VAL A 168 -14.96 2.36 8.75
N GLY A 169 -14.31 1.49 9.52
CA GLY A 169 -14.79 0.13 9.73
C GLY A 169 -14.11 -0.57 10.89
N ALA A 170 -14.73 -1.62 11.36
CA ALA A 170 -14.17 -2.57 12.32
C ALA A 170 -14.12 -3.96 11.69
N GLY A 171 -13.06 -4.70 11.95
CA GLY A 171 -12.84 -6.02 11.37
C GLY A 171 -12.51 -7.09 12.40
N LEU A 172 -12.96 -8.29 12.11
CA LEU A 172 -12.75 -9.49 12.91
C LEU A 172 -12.01 -10.50 12.03
N ILE A 173 -10.81 -10.91 12.40
CA ILE A 173 -10.05 -11.94 11.68
C ILE A 173 -10.73 -13.29 11.90
N ASN A 174 -11.17 -13.92 10.83
CA ASN A 174 -11.73 -15.27 10.86
C ASN A 174 -10.59 -16.29 10.85
N PHE A 175 -9.72 -16.20 9.84
CA PHE A 175 -8.51 -17.00 9.67
C PHE A 175 -7.57 -16.37 8.64
N ALA A 176 -6.31 -16.79 8.67
CA ALA A 176 -5.36 -16.41 7.63
C ALA A 176 -5.65 -17.19 6.34
N LEU A 177 -5.61 -16.49 5.23
CA LEU A 177 -5.56 -17.14 3.94
C LEU A 177 -4.13 -17.63 3.74
N ARG A 178 -3.93 -18.92 3.79
CA ARG A 178 -2.68 -19.53 3.38
C ARG A 178 -2.50 -19.25 1.89
N ARG A 179 -1.77 -18.21 1.53
CA ARG A 179 -1.04 -18.28 0.25
C ARG A 179 -0.23 -19.55 0.38
N ALA A 180 -0.36 -20.43 -0.59
CA ALA A 180 0.30 -21.73 -0.52
C ALA A 180 1.69 -21.54 0.09
N ASN A 181 1.97 -22.18 1.23
CA ASN A 181 3.26 -22.13 1.93
C ASN A 181 4.44 -22.59 1.04
N ASN A 182 4.14 -22.86 -0.24
CA ASN A 182 5.05 -23.26 -1.31
C ASN A 182 5.55 -22.08 -2.15
N ILE A 183 5.09 -20.83 -1.91
CA ILE A 183 5.69 -19.64 -2.55
C ILE A 183 6.84 -19.19 -1.66
N HIS A 184 7.99 -19.83 -1.84
CA HIS A 184 9.25 -19.33 -1.30
C HIS A 184 9.81 -18.29 -2.27
N TRP A 185 10.29 -17.16 -1.71
CA TRP A 185 11.09 -16.25 -2.50
C TRP A 185 12.32 -17.02 -2.99
N GLN A 186 12.38 -17.26 -4.28
CA GLN A 186 13.56 -17.86 -4.89
C GLN A 186 14.61 -16.78 -5.08
N SER A 187 15.73 -16.89 -4.37
CA SER A 187 16.88 -16.04 -4.64
C SER A 187 17.41 -16.39 -6.04
N THR A 188 17.50 -15.38 -6.89
CA THR A 188 18.15 -15.51 -8.21
C THR A 188 19.62 -15.15 -8.08
N ASP A 189 20.47 -15.84 -8.83
CA ASP A 189 21.93 -15.59 -8.81
C ASP A 189 22.29 -14.19 -9.32
N ILE A 190 21.44 -13.61 -10.16
CA ILE A 190 21.62 -12.25 -10.70
C ILE A 190 20.72 -11.28 -9.92
N SER A 191 21.34 -10.40 -9.17
CA SER A 191 20.68 -9.37 -8.36
C SER A 191 20.39 -8.09 -9.16
N LYS A 192 19.49 -7.22 -8.62
CA LYS A 192 19.23 -5.89 -9.18
C LYS A 192 20.51 -5.04 -9.35
N PRO A 193 21.42 -4.95 -8.36
CA PRO A 193 22.67 -4.22 -8.52
C PRO A 193 23.54 -4.76 -9.67
N GLN A 194 23.61 -6.07 -9.87
CA GLN A 194 24.35 -6.67 -10.98
C GLN A 194 23.75 -6.30 -12.34
N ARG A 195 22.40 -6.30 -12.46
CA ARG A 195 21.73 -5.84 -13.68
C ARG A 195 21.96 -4.36 -13.92
N ALA A 196 21.87 -3.52 -12.89
CA ALA A 196 22.16 -2.09 -12.96
C ALA A 196 23.59 -1.82 -13.46
N THR A 197 24.58 -2.56 -12.93
CA THR A 197 25.98 -2.47 -13.36
C THR A 197 26.14 -2.92 -14.82
N ALA A 198 25.50 -4.04 -15.23
CA ALA A 198 25.55 -4.54 -16.59
C ALA A 198 24.96 -3.56 -17.61
N LEU A 199 23.93 -2.80 -17.23
CA LEU A 199 23.32 -1.76 -18.05
C LEU A 199 23.98 -0.39 -17.88
N ASN A 200 24.98 -0.28 -17.02
CA ASN A 200 25.67 0.96 -16.68
C ASN A 200 24.72 2.13 -16.33
N GLN A 201 23.71 1.85 -15.51
CA GLN A 201 22.72 2.83 -15.09
C GLN A 201 22.15 2.52 -13.72
N LYS A 202 21.58 3.52 -13.04
CA LYS A 202 20.82 3.35 -11.81
C LYS A 202 19.33 3.21 -12.17
N PRO A 203 18.70 2.07 -11.92
CA PRO A 203 17.28 1.90 -12.24
C PRO A 203 16.40 2.76 -11.33
N GLY A 204 15.22 3.13 -11.83
CA GLY A 204 14.26 3.92 -11.06
C GLY A 204 12.95 4.14 -11.83
N ILE A 205 11.99 4.74 -11.15
CA ILE A 205 10.66 5.06 -11.69
C ILE A 205 10.51 6.58 -11.78
N LEU A 206 10.29 7.08 -12.99
CA LEU A 206 9.86 8.46 -13.26
C LEU A 206 8.33 8.47 -13.36
N TRP A 207 7.67 8.74 -12.23
CA TRP A 207 6.22 8.64 -12.10
C TRP A 207 5.53 9.97 -12.43
N MET A 208 4.98 10.08 -13.65
CA MET A 208 4.25 11.28 -14.06
C MET A 208 2.78 11.17 -13.67
N THR A 209 2.28 12.17 -12.91
CA THR A 209 0.88 12.32 -12.54
C THR A 209 0.34 13.67 -12.99
N GLY A 210 -0.98 13.77 -13.11
CA GLY A 210 -1.70 15.00 -13.53
C GLY A 210 -3.01 14.67 -14.25
N ILE A 211 -3.89 15.63 -14.40
CA ILE A 211 -5.22 15.47 -15.03
C ILE A 211 -5.12 15.04 -16.49
N SER A 212 -6.23 14.59 -17.07
CA SER A 212 -6.30 14.27 -18.50
C SER A 212 -5.96 15.52 -19.33
N GLY A 213 -5.27 15.36 -20.45
CA GLY A 213 -4.89 16.49 -21.31
C GLY A 213 -3.76 17.39 -20.75
N SER A 214 -3.16 17.06 -19.61
CA SER A 214 -2.05 17.86 -19.03
C SER A 214 -0.74 17.78 -19.84
N GLY A 215 -0.58 16.81 -20.75
CA GLY A 215 0.63 16.66 -21.57
C GLY A 215 1.58 15.55 -21.11
N LYS A 216 1.20 14.72 -20.14
CA LYS A 216 2.03 13.63 -19.59
C LYS A 216 2.66 12.74 -20.65
N SER A 217 1.85 12.14 -21.52
CA SER A 217 2.34 11.21 -22.56
C SER A 217 3.33 11.87 -23.54
N THR A 218 3.09 13.14 -23.88
CA THR A 218 3.98 13.89 -24.76
C THR A 218 5.33 14.19 -24.10
N ILE A 219 5.31 14.62 -22.82
CA ILE A 219 6.52 14.89 -22.04
C ILE A 219 7.26 13.56 -21.76
N ALA A 220 6.53 12.50 -21.38
CA ALA A 220 7.09 11.18 -21.11
C ALA A 220 7.85 10.62 -22.33
N ASN A 221 7.24 10.71 -23.52
CA ASN A 221 7.91 10.29 -24.76
C ASN A 221 9.16 11.12 -25.07
N ALA A 222 9.13 12.42 -24.81
CA ALA A 222 10.31 13.29 -24.99
C ALA A 222 11.44 12.96 -23.98
N VAL A 223 11.08 12.65 -22.73
CA VAL A 223 12.03 12.18 -21.71
C VAL A 223 12.66 10.86 -22.12
N GLU A 224 11.85 9.89 -22.55
CA GLU A 224 12.34 8.60 -23.05
C GLU A 224 13.32 8.76 -24.17
N LEU A 225 12.97 9.57 -25.19
CA LEU A 225 13.84 9.84 -26.33
C LEU A 225 15.20 10.44 -25.89
N LYS A 226 15.18 11.44 -24.99
CA LYS A 226 16.41 12.08 -24.50
C LYS A 226 17.29 11.11 -23.69
N LEU A 227 16.70 10.25 -22.86
CA LEU A 227 17.43 9.23 -22.10
C LEU A 227 18.01 8.16 -23.03
N ALA A 228 17.23 7.67 -24.00
CA ALA A 228 17.69 6.70 -24.99
C ALA A 228 18.85 7.25 -25.85
N GLN A 229 18.80 8.52 -26.26
CA GLN A 229 19.92 9.19 -26.98
C GLN A 229 21.21 9.29 -26.16
N LYS A 230 21.09 9.27 -24.82
CA LYS A 230 22.24 9.24 -23.89
C LYS A 230 22.71 7.80 -23.58
N GLY A 231 22.10 6.77 -24.19
CA GLY A 231 22.46 5.37 -24.02
C GLY A 231 21.78 4.67 -22.83
N PHE A 232 20.80 5.29 -22.18
CA PHE A 232 20.05 4.66 -21.10
C PHE A 232 18.98 3.70 -21.63
N HIS A 233 18.75 2.63 -20.90
CA HIS A 233 17.73 1.62 -21.18
C HIS A 233 16.44 1.97 -20.43
N THR A 234 15.43 2.38 -21.17
CA THR A 234 14.17 2.89 -20.65
C THR A 234 12.99 2.05 -21.10
N PHE A 235 11.86 2.19 -20.40
CA PHE A 235 10.56 1.69 -20.87
C PHE A 235 9.45 2.64 -20.46
N LEU A 236 8.64 3.06 -21.44
CA LEU A 236 7.49 3.94 -21.20
C LEU A 236 6.21 3.13 -21.03
N LEU A 237 5.59 3.26 -19.86
CA LEU A 237 4.25 2.76 -19.55
C LEU A 237 3.23 3.89 -19.71
N ASP A 238 2.52 3.89 -20.82
CA ASP A 238 1.46 4.88 -21.09
C ASP A 238 0.08 4.32 -20.75
N GLY A 239 -0.77 5.17 -20.17
CA GLY A 239 -2.08 4.78 -19.64
C GLY A 239 -3.03 4.19 -20.68
N ASP A 240 -3.03 4.71 -21.91
CA ASP A 240 -3.88 4.19 -22.98
C ASP A 240 -3.35 2.86 -23.50
N ASN A 241 -2.01 2.75 -23.71
CA ASN A 241 -1.38 1.54 -24.21
C ASN A 241 -1.59 0.34 -23.28
N ILE A 242 -1.43 0.55 -21.97
CA ILE A 242 -1.60 -0.50 -20.97
C ILE A 242 -3.04 -1.03 -20.91
N ARG A 243 -4.02 -0.18 -21.19
CA ARG A 243 -5.44 -0.58 -21.24
C ARG A 243 -5.82 -1.44 -22.44
N HIS A 244 -4.98 -1.48 -23.48
CA HIS A 244 -5.16 -2.44 -24.59
C HIS A 244 -4.70 -3.86 -24.27
N GLY A 245 -3.89 -4.05 -23.24
CA GLY A 245 -3.32 -5.34 -22.84
C GLY A 245 -3.53 -5.66 -21.37
N LEU A 246 -2.58 -5.30 -20.53
CA LEU A 246 -2.49 -5.66 -19.12
C LEU A 246 -3.76 -5.33 -18.32
N ASN A 247 -4.38 -4.19 -18.58
CA ASN A 247 -5.52 -3.67 -17.85
C ASN A 247 -6.79 -3.54 -18.71
N LYS A 248 -6.92 -4.39 -19.74
CA LYS A 248 -8.10 -4.39 -20.64
C LYS A 248 -9.41 -4.79 -19.95
N ASP A 249 -9.31 -5.47 -18.82
CA ASP A 249 -10.43 -5.91 -17.98
C ASP A 249 -10.93 -4.82 -17.03
N LEU A 250 -10.20 -3.70 -16.89
CA LEU A 250 -10.54 -2.62 -15.97
C LEU A 250 -11.30 -1.50 -16.68
N GLY A 251 -12.38 -1.03 -16.02
CA GLY A 251 -13.14 0.15 -16.41
C GLY A 251 -12.56 1.46 -15.85
N PHE A 252 -13.47 2.39 -15.50
CA PHE A 252 -13.13 3.72 -14.99
C PHE A 252 -13.78 4.03 -13.64
N THR A 253 -14.30 3.01 -12.94
CA THR A 253 -14.74 3.17 -11.56
C THR A 253 -13.54 3.48 -10.65
N GLU A 254 -13.79 3.98 -9.45
CA GLU A 254 -12.72 4.24 -8.48
C GLU A 254 -11.92 2.98 -8.18
N ALA A 255 -12.60 1.85 -7.96
CA ALA A 255 -11.96 0.55 -7.73
C ALA A 255 -11.07 0.12 -8.92
N ASP A 256 -11.54 0.30 -10.16
CA ASP A 256 -10.76 -0.02 -11.35
C ASP A 256 -9.51 0.86 -11.47
N ARG A 257 -9.60 2.13 -11.07
CA ARG A 257 -8.46 3.06 -11.09
C ARG A 257 -7.41 2.66 -10.07
N ILE A 258 -7.83 2.31 -8.86
CA ILE A 258 -6.94 1.83 -7.79
C ILE A 258 -6.22 0.56 -8.25
N GLU A 259 -6.96 -0.41 -8.77
CA GLU A 259 -6.38 -1.66 -9.29
C GLU A 259 -5.46 -1.43 -10.49
N ASN A 260 -5.80 -0.48 -11.37
CA ASN A 260 -4.94 -0.07 -12.48
C ASN A 260 -3.58 0.43 -11.95
N ILE A 261 -3.57 1.34 -10.98
CA ILE A 261 -2.32 1.88 -10.41
C ILE A 261 -1.55 0.81 -9.66
N ARG A 262 -2.24 -0.08 -8.91
CA ARG A 262 -1.60 -1.21 -8.24
C ARG A 262 -0.84 -2.11 -9.23
N ARG A 263 -1.49 -2.53 -10.32
CA ARG A 263 -0.86 -3.37 -11.37
C ARG A 263 0.33 -2.66 -12.02
N ILE A 264 0.19 -1.37 -12.32
CA ILE A 264 1.29 -0.58 -12.91
C ILE A 264 2.46 -0.46 -11.93
N GLY A 265 2.19 -0.27 -10.64
CA GLY A 265 3.20 -0.24 -9.59
C GLY A 265 4.03 -1.52 -9.54
N GLU A 266 3.36 -2.68 -9.53
CA GLU A 266 4.04 -3.99 -9.53
C GLU A 266 4.87 -4.22 -10.81
N VAL A 267 4.34 -3.88 -11.98
CA VAL A 267 5.08 -3.98 -13.25
C VAL A 267 6.28 -3.04 -13.25
N SER A 268 6.10 -1.79 -12.79
CA SER A 268 7.20 -0.82 -12.68
C SER A 268 8.31 -1.34 -11.77
N LYS A 269 7.94 -1.94 -10.62
CA LYS A 269 8.90 -2.57 -9.72
C LYS A 269 9.69 -3.68 -10.40
N LEU A 270 9.02 -4.63 -11.09
CA LEU A 270 9.67 -5.72 -11.79
C LEU A 270 10.66 -5.21 -12.87
N MET A 271 10.26 -4.19 -13.63
CA MET A 271 11.13 -3.58 -14.65
C MET A 271 12.32 -2.83 -14.01
N THR A 272 12.10 -2.17 -12.87
CA THR A 272 13.18 -1.52 -12.11
C THR A 272 14.13 -2.57 -11.52
N ASP A 273 13.62 -3.70 -11.05
CA ASP A 273 14.44 -4.85 -10.61
C ASP A 273 15.20 -5.50 -11.76
N ALA A 274 14.69 -5.40 -13.01
CA ALA A 274 15.40 -5.79 -14.22
C ALA A 274 16.52 -4.80 -14.62
N GLY A 275 16.65 -3.67 -13.94
CA GLY A 275 17.69 -2.67 -14.18
C GLY A 275 17.25 -1.50 -15.08
N LEU A 276 15.97 -1.41 -15.47
CA LEU A 276 15.46 -0.39 -16.38
C LEU A 276 15.09 0.91 -15.65
N ILE A 277 15.10 2.01 -16.40
CA ILE A 277 14.46 3.27 -16.03
C ILE A 277 13.03 3.22 -16.55
N VAL A 278 12.06 3.20 -15.66
CA VAL A 278 10.64 3.11 -16.00
C VAL A 278 10.04 4.50 -16.00
N ILE A 279 9.45 4.91 -17.11
CA ILE A 279 8.74 6.16 -17.24
C ILE A 279 7.24 5.85 -17.26
N THR A 280 6.45 6.49 -16.40
CA THR A 280 5.02 6.23 -16.36
C THR A 280 4.21 7.49 -16.68
N ALA A 281 3.14 7.36 -17.46
CA ALA A 281 2.25 8.46 -17.83
C ALA A 281 0.79 8.12 -17.51
N PHE A 282 0.43 8.27 -16.23
CA PHE A 282 -0.92 7.97 -15.71
C PHE A 282 -1.53 9.18 -15.00
N ILE A 283 -2.85 9.24 -14.91
CA ILE A 283 -3.53 10.25 -14.10
C ILE A 283 -3.17 10.05 -12.63
N SER A 284 -3.21 8.81 -12.13
CA SER A 284 -2.94 8.41 -10.73
C SER A 284 -3.50 9.42 -9.72
N PRO A 285 -4.86 9.53 -9.63
CA PRO A 285 -5.50 10.68 -9.01
C PRO A 285 -5.35 10.74 -7.50
N PHE A 286 -5.08 9.62 -6.82
CA PHE A 286 -5.07 9.55 -5.37
C PHE A 286 -3.64 9.47 -4.81
N GLN A 287 -3.37 10.27 -3.77
CA GLN A 287 -2.06 10.30 -3.11
C GLN A 287 -1.70 8.94 -2.50
N SER A 288 -2.70 8.23 -1.96
CA SER A 288 -2.49 6.92 -1.33
C SER A 288 -1.92 5.88 -2.30
N GLU A 289 -2.41 5.86 -3.55
CA GLU A 289 -1.93 4.92 -4.57
C GLU A 289 -0.52 5.29 -5.07
N ARG A 290 -0.22 6.58 -5.20
CA ARG A 290 1.14 7.02 -5.55
C ARG A 290 2.14 6.68 -4.45
N ASN A 291 1.76 6.88 -3.18
CA ASN A 291 2.58 6.46 -2.04
C ASN A 291 2.75 4.94 -1.98
N MET A 292 1.70 4.16 -2.27
CA MET A 292 1.79 2.70 -2.34
C MET A 292 2.85 2.26 -3.35
N VAL A 293 2.90 2.88 -4.53
CA VAL A 293 3.94 2.55 -5.53
C VAL A 293 5.32 2.98 -5.07
N ARG A 294 5.45 4.15 -4.44
CA ARG A 294 6.71 4.63 -3.86
C ARG A 294 7.28 3.63 -2.85
N ASP A 295 6.42 3.05 -2.02
CA ASP A 295 6.81 2.08 -0.98
C ASP A 295 7.23 0.70 -1.55
N LEU A 296 6.96 0.42 -2.84
CA LEU A 296 7.39 -0.84 -3.50
C LEU A 296 8.87 -0.87 -3.86
N VAL A 297 9.54 0.27 -3.94
CA VAL A 297 10.92 0.40 -4.42
C VAL A 297 11.83 1.04 -3.37
N GLY A 298 13.12 1.01 -3.58
CA GLY A 298 14.11 1.56 -2.66
C GLY A 298 14.08 3.08 -2.57
N VAL A 299 14.64 3.61 -1.49
CA VAL A 299 14.78 5.06 -1.28
C VAL A 299 15.56 5.68 -2.45
N GLY A 300 15.00 6.73 -3.06
CA GLY A 300 15.59 7.42 -4.21
C GLY A 300 15.37 6.73 -5.58
N GLU A 301 14.61 5.64 -5.62
CA GLU A 301 14.24 4.96 -6.87
C GLU A 301 12.88 5.41 -7.44
N PHE A 302 12.10 6.20 -6.71
CA PHE A 302 10.83 6.76 -7.15
C PHE A 302 10.91 8.27 -7.19
N ILE A 303 10.69 8.85 -8.37
CA ILE A 303 10.67 10.30 -8.62
C ILE A 303 9.27 10.67 -9.07
N GLU A 304 8.50 11.35 -8.21
CA GLU A 304 7.15 11.83 -8.52
C GLU A 304 7.24 13.14 -9.31
N ILE A 305 6.61 13.14 -10.48
CA ILE A 305 6.64 14.28 -11.41
C ILE A 305 5.22 14.77 -11.60
N PHE A 306 4.88 15.89 -11.01
CA PHE A 306 3.57 16.52 -11.18
C PHE A 306 3.53 17.40 -12.43
N ILE A 307 2.76 16.95 -13.42
CA ILE A 307 2.49 17.72 -14.64
C ILE A 307 1.30 18.64 -14.33
N ASP A 308 1.65 19.80 -13.78
CA ASP A 308 0.71 20.81 -13.31
C ASP A 308 0.16 21.61 -14.49
N THR A 309 -1.11 21.39 -14.76
CA THR A 309 -1.85 22.07 -15.82
C THR A 309 -3.21 22.49 -15.27
N PRO A 310 -3.55 23.79 -15.30
CA PRO A 310 -4.87 24.25 -14.90
C PRO A 310 -5.97 23.56 -15.70
N LEU A 311 -7.07 23.21 -15.02
CA LEU A 311 -8.19 22.50 -15.64
C LEU A 311 -8.70 23.19 -16.92
N MET A 312 -8.83 24.52 -16.90
CA MET A 312 -9.27 25.30 -18.05
C MET A 312 -8.35 25.12 -19.27
N VAL A 313 -7.03 25.00 -19.04
CA VAL A 313 -6.04 24.81 -20.11
C VAL A 313 -6.13 23.38 -20.67
N ALA A 314 -6.26 22.39 -19.80
CA ALA A 314 -6.44 21.00 -20.20
C ALA A 314 -7.75 20.79 -20.97
N GLU A 315 -8.84 21.41 -20.52
CA GLU A 315 -10.15 21.39 -21.17
C GLU A 315 -10.12 22.11 -22.55
N LYS A 316 -9.40 23.22 -22.65
CA LYS A 316 -9.21 23.91 -23.95
C LYS A 316 -8.41 23.08 -24.96
N ARG A 317 -7.45 22.28 -24.47
CA ARG A 317 -6.66 21.37 -25.31
C ARG A 317 -7.51 20.20 -25.80
N ASP A 318 -8.31 19.59 -24.97
CA ASP A 318 -9.23 18.44 -25.14
C ASP A 318 -8.99 17.57 -26.39
N VAL A 319 -7.74 17.17 -26.60
CA VAL A 319 -7.27 16.47 -27.82
C VAL A 319 -8.10 15.24 -28.18
N LYS A 320 -8.71 14.59 -27.17
CA LYS A 320 -9.50 13.36 -27.32
C LYS A 320 -11.01 13.60 -27.25
N GLY A 321 -11.46 14.83 -27.07
CA GLY A 321 -12.88 15.20 -26.88
C GLY A 321 -13.51 14.62 -25.60
N LEU A 322 -12.68 14.29 -24.59
CA LEU A 322 -13.15 13.68 -23.37
C LEU A 322 -13.81 14.68 -22.42
N TYR A 323 -13.29 15.91 -22.35
CA TYR A 323 -13.90 16.99 -21.56
C TYR A 323 -15.29 17.36 -22.07
N ALA A 324 -15.45 17.51 -23.39
CA ALA A 324 -16.75 17.76 -24.01
C ALA A 324 -17.75 16.64 -23.68
N LYS A 325 -17.34 15.38 -23.71
CA LYS A 325 -18.18 14.24 -23.31
C LYS A 325 -18.52 14.24 -21.82
N ALA A 326 -17.57 14.56 -20.94
CA ALA A 326 -17.80 14.65 -19.50
C ALA A 326 -18.78 15.79 -19.16
N ARG A 327 -18.59 17.00 -19.71
CA ARG A 327 -19.47 18.14 -19.51
C ARG A 327 -20.90 17.89 -20.03
N SER A 328 -21.05 17.12 -21.11
CA SER A 328 -22.37 16.72 -21.62
C SER A 328 -23.01 15.54 -20.87
N GLY A 329 -22.38 15.03 -19.79
CA GLY A 329 -22.87 13.89 -18.99
C GLY A 329 -22.76 12.53 -19.69
N LYS A 330 -22.16 12.46 -20.88
CA LYS A 330 -21.94 11.21 -21.63
C LYS A 330 -20.79 10.36 -21.08
N LEU A 331 -19.89 10.95 -20.31
CA LEU A 331 -18.78 10.29 -19.67
C LEU A 331 -18.84 10.61 -18.17
N LYS A 332 -19.03 9.57 -17.35
CA LYS A 332 -19.05 9.64 -15.88
C LYS A 332 -17.70 9.30 -15.28
N ASN A 333 -17.48 9.69 -14.03
CA ASN A 333 -16.25 9.42 -13.27
C ASN A 333 -15.00 10.02 -13.95
N PHE A 334 -15.11 11.20 -14.51
CA PHE A 334 -14.00 11.86 -15.20
C PHE A 334 -13.21 12.73 -14.22
N THR A 335 -11.90 12.41 -14.05
CA THR A 335 -11.01 13.11 -13.12
C THR A 335 -10.90 14.60 -13.44
N GLY A 336 -11.16 15.44 -12.44
CA GLY A 336 -11.17 16.90 -12.55
C GLY A 336 -12.52 17.51 -12.90
N ILE A 337 -13.57 16.71 -13.19
CA ILE A 337 -14.94 17.18 -13.44
C ILE A 337 -15.89 16.63 -12.37
N ASP A 338 -16.12 15.32 -12.36
CA ASP A 338 -17.02 14.62 -11.43
C ASP A 338 -16.29 13.55 -10.59
N SER A 339 -14.98 13.47 -10.71
CA SER A 339 -14.11 12.62 -9.89
C SER A 339 -12.90 13.45 -9.41
N PRO A 340 -12.47 13.31 -8.15
CA PRO A 340 -11.40 14.10 -7.58
C PRO A 340 -10.03 13.80 -8.20
N TYR A 341 -9.15 14.79 -8.12
CA TYR A 341 -7.71 14.65 -8.32
C TYR A 341 -7.00 15.28 -7.13
N GLU A 342 -6.22 14.49 -6.42
CA GLU A 342 -5.41 14.93 -5.29
C GLU A 342 -4.03 15.34 -5.80
N GLU A 343 -3.72 16.63 -5.76
CA GLU A 343 -2.40 17.12 -6.15
C GLU A 343 -1.32 16.52 -5.23
N PRO A 344 -0.14 16.17 -5.80
CA PRO A 344 0.99 15.76 -4.99
C PRO A 344 1.39 16.85 -3.98
N ILE A 345 1.59 16.46 -2.72
CA ILE A 345 1.95 17.40 -1.64
C ILE A 345 3.41 17.84 -1.79
N THR A 346 4.30 16.88 -2.03
CA THR A 346 5.76 17.11 -2.13
C THR A 346 6.36 16.30 -3.30
N PRO A 347 5.97 16.60 -4.57
CA PRO A 347 6.57 15.92 -5.70
C PRO A 347 8.04 16.34 -5.84
N GLU A 348 8.89 15.42 -6.28
CA GLU A 348 10.30 15.74 -6.57
C GLU A 348 10.42 16.77 -7.70
N ILE A 349 9.48 16.74 -8.66
CA ILE A 349 9.46 17.70 -9.77
C ILE A 349 8.03 18.20 -10.00
N ARG A 350 7.87 19.51 -10.12
CA ARG A 350 6.60 20.14 -10.55
C ARG A 350 6.82 20.89 -11.87
N ILE A 351 6.10 20.49 -12.91
CA ILE A 351 6.15 21.09 -14.25
C ILE A 351 4.88 21.87 -14.51
N LYS A 352 4.97 23.19 -14.53
CA LYS A 352 3.87 24.07 -14.95
C LYS A 352 3.87 24.15 -16.48
N THR A 353 2.88 23.53 -17.12
CA THR A 353 2.83 23.41 -18.59
C THR A 353 2.38 24.67 -19.30
N GLU A 354 2.01 25.73 -18.58
CA GLU A 354 1.78 27.05 -19.14
C GLU A 354 3.10 27.80 -19.38
N ASP A 355 4.11 27.54 -18.53
CA ASP A 355 5.38 28.25 -18.53
C ASP A 355 6.47 27.53 -19.33
N LEU A 356 6.34 26.20 -19.49
CA LEU A 356 7.36 25.34 -20.07
C LEU A 356 6.87 24.55 -21.27
N GLY A 357 7.59 24.66 -22.39
CA GLY A 357 7.41 23.77 -23.55
C GLY A 357 7.86 22.35 -23.27
N VAL A 358 7.41 21.40 -24.11
CA VAL A 358 7.66 19.96 -23.95
C VAL A 358 9.16 19.64 -23.86
N ASP A 359 9.99 20.24 -24.71
CA ASP A 359 11.43 19.94 -24.74
C ASP A 359 12.16 20.44 -23.48
N ALA A 360 11.82 21.63 -22.99
CA ALA A 360 12.37 22.19 -21.77
C ALA A 360 11.93 21.39 -20.54
N ALA A 361 10.65 20.97 -20.48
CA ALA A 361 10.14 20.11 -19.42
C ALA A 361 10.86 18.76 -19.40
N ALA A 362 11.03 18.14 -20.56
CA ALA A 362 11.76 16.88 -20.67
C ALA A 362 13.24 17.02 -20.27
N SER A 363 13.91 18.11 -20.65
CA SER A 363 15.29 18.37 -20.24
C SER A 363 15.41 18.53 -18.73
N LEU A 364 14.52 19.28 -18.10
CA LEU A 364 14.51 19.45 -16.64
C LEU A 364 14.37 18.10 -15.91
N ILE A 365 13.49 17.22 -16.38
CA ILE A 365 13.30 15.89 -15.79
C ILE A 365 14.54 15.04 -15.95
N VAL A 366 15.14 15.03 -17.15
CA VAL A 366 16.37 14.27 -17.43
C VAL A 366 17.54 14.78 -16.59
N ASP A 367 17.71 16.10 -16.50
CA ASP A 367 18.80 16.71 -15.70
C ASP A 367 18.64 16.40 -14.20
N TYR A 368 17.40 16.42 -13.69
CA TYR A 368 17.11 16.02 -12.31
C TYR A 368 17.49 14.56 -12.07
N TYR A 369 17.03 13.66 -12.96
CA TYR A 369 17.37 12.24 -12.88
C TYR A 369 18.88 12.02 -12.89
N LEU A 370 19.61 12.63 -13.84
CA LEU A 370 21.06 12.49 -13.94
C LEU A 370 21.76 12.96 -12.66
N LYS A 371 21.37 14.09 -12.09
CA LYS A 371 21.91 14.56 -10.81
C LYS A 371 21.61 13.60 -9.65
N SER A 372 20.49 12.89 -9.67
CA SER A 372 20.12 11.93 -8.61
C SER A 372 20.92 10.62 -8.65
N ILE A 373 21.62 10.36 -9.76
CA ILE A 373 22.47 9.17 -9.94
C ILE A 373 23.96 9.44 -9.75
N ASP A 374 24.38 10.70 -9.79
CA ASP A 374 25.79 11.14 -9.62
C ASP A 374 26.20 11.34 -8.14
N VAL A 375 25.33 10.93 -7.16
CA VAL A 375 25.58 11.07 -5.70
C VAL A 375 26.08 9.77 -5.10
#